data_35d1634e2e988ee2764ee23c76b13002
#
_entry.id   35d1634e2e988ee2764ee23c76b13002
#
_cell.length_a   1.000
_cell.length_b   1.000
_cell.length_c   1.000
_cell.angle_alpha   90.00
_cell.angle_beta   90.00
_cell.angle_gamma   90.00
#
_symmetry.space_group_name_H-M   'P 1'
#
loop_
_entity.id
_entity.type
_entity.pdbx_description
1 polymer ?
#
loop_
_entity_poly.entity_id
_entity_poly.type
_entity_poly.pdbx_seq_one_letter_code
_entity_poly.pdbx_strand_id
1 'polypeptide(L)'
;MDVIEEFKTYLELEGKSPQTIRMYTYYVDRFLKETRTPSYRSALRFLAKLKQNGYSNKSLNLVVQALKAYFRFEGLEEEAERLKSPKVPRSLPKSLTREDVKKLIKAVPPTRKRDRLIILLLYGTGLRVSEVCNLKIEDVDFKRGILIVRGGKGAKDRIVPIPDFLLKEIEDYLKTREDGSEYLFVEVRRAKKDKISPKTVWYLLKKYGSKAGVKVTPHMLRHSFATHMLEKGVDIRVIQEILGHSNLSTTQIYTKVTVEHLKKAQEKAKLVDEIMKE
;
A
#
# COMPACT_ATOMS: atom_id res chain seq x y z
N MET A 1 3.18 27.94 21.87
CA MET A 1 3.34 26.64 21.17
C MET A 1 3.60 26.98 19.71
N ASP A 2 4.41 26.21 19.00
CA ASP A 2 4.62 26.44 17.56
C ASP A 2 3.31 26.10 16.83
N VAL A 3 2.85 26.97 15.94
CA VAL A 3 1.61 26.80 15.16
C VAL A 3 1.57 25.45 14.41
N ILE A 4 2.72 24.92 14.03
CA ILE A 4 2.83 23.60 13.40
C ILE A 4 2.52 22.45 14.37
N GLU A 5 2.92 22.56 15.63
CA GLU A 5 2.60 21.53 16.66
C GLU A 5 1.11 21.61 17.03
N GLU A 6 0.50 22.79 17.09
CA GLU A 6 -0.94 22.94 17.29
C GLU A 6 -1.74 22.36 16.12
N PHE A 7 -1.34 22.67 14.88
CA PHE A 7 -1.94 22.10 13.68
C PHE A 7 -1.78 20.58 13.61
N LYS A 8 -0.65 20.04 14.04
CA LYS A 8 -0.44 18.60 14.13
C LYS A 8 -1.43 17.97 15.13
N THR A 9 -1.59 18.54 16.30
CA THR A 9 -2.56 18.09 17.31
C THR A 9 -3.99 18.13 16.76
N TYR A 10 -4.36 19.21 16.07
CA TYR A 10 -5.65 19.31 15.38
C TYR A 10 -5.88 18.15 14.39
N LEU A 11 -4.88 17.84 13.55
CA LEU A 11 -4.97 16.73 12.60
C LEU A 11 -5.05 15.34 13.28
N GLU A 12 -4.42 15.18 14.44
CA GLU A 12 -4.52 13.98 15.26
C GLU A 12 -5.93 13.81 15.82
N LEU A 13 -6.54 14.86 16.32
CA LEU A 13 -7.92 14.88 16.82
C LEU A 13 -8.92 14.61 15.68
N GLU A 14 -8.66 15.12 14.48
CA GLU A 14 -9.43 14.77 13.26
C GLU A 14 -9.24 13.30 12.81
N GLY A 15 -8.44 12.54 13.48
CA GLY A 15 -8.21 11.13 13.15
C GLY A 15 -7.37 10.89 11.90
N LYS A 16 -6.63 11.88 11.40
CA LYS A 16 -5.76 11.70 10.23
C LYS A 16 -4.67 10.66 10.49
N SER A 17 -4.26 9.97 9.43
CA SER A 17 -3.16 8.99 9.54
C SER A 17 -1.82 9.69 9.82
N PRO A 18 -0.85 9.03 10.51
CA PRO A 18 0.48 9.59 10.75
C PRO A 18 1.18 10.07 9.48
N GLN A 19 0.99 9.35 8.36
CA GLN A 19 1.53 9.74 7.05
C GLN A 19 0.88 11.03 6.52
N THR A 20 -0.44 11.17 6.67
CA THR A 20 -1.17 12.39 6.26
C THR A 20 -0.71 13.58 7.09
N ILE A 21 -0.62 13.41 8.42
CA ILE A 21 -0.16 14.44 9.35
C ILE A 21 1.23 14.92 8.94
N ARG A 22 2.18 13.98 8.76
CA ARG A 22 3.55 14.31 8.33
C ARG A 22 3.60 15.09 7.02
N MET A 23 2.77 14.72 6.05
CA MET A 23 2.76 15.41 4.74
C MET A 23 2.10 16.79 4.83
N TYR A 24 1.01 16.91 5.60
CA TYR A 24 0.30 18.18 5.75
C TYR A 24 1.14 19.18 6.53
N THR A 25 1.71 18.80 7.65
CA THR A 25 2.60 19.66 8.44
C THR A 25 3.82 20.11 7.63
N TYR A 26 4.43 19.21 6.84
CA TYR A 26 5.53 19.56 5.95
C TYR A 26 5.18 20.65 4.93
N TYR A 27 4.03 20.54 4.25
CA TYR A 27 3.65 21.52 3.24
C TYR A 27 3.16 22.83 3.86
N VAL A 28 2.48 22.77 5.00
CA VAL A 28 2.04 23.97 5.72
C VAL A 28 3.24 24.73 6.29
N ASP A 29 4.21 24.07 6.90
CA ASP A 29 5.46 24.69 7.35
C ASP A 29 6.19 25.42 6.21
N ARG A 30 6.32 24.76 5.05
CA ARG A 30 6.89 25.40 3.86
C ARG A 30 6.11 26.62 3.39
N PHE A 31 4.78 26.54 3.41
CA PHE A 31 3.91 27.65 3.04
C PHE A 31 4.06 28.83 3.99
N LEU A 32 4.09 28.59 5.29
CA LEU A 32 4.23 29.63 6.31
C LEU A 32 5.59 30.31 6.28
N LYS A 33 6.66 29.59 5.94
CA LYS A 33 7.99 30.15 5.74
C LYS A 33 8.07 31.11 4.53
N GLU A 34 7.21 30.93 3.55
CA GLU A 34 7.19 31.74 2.31
C GLU A 34 6.13 32.85 2.37
N THR A 35 5.24 32.87 3.37
CA THR A 35 4.15 33.84 3.45
C THR A 35 4.04 34.50 4.83
N ARG A 36 3.87 35.81 4.85
CA ARG A 36 3.66 36.56 6.12
C ARG A 36 2.20 36.46 6.61
N THR A 37 1.27 36.42 5.66
CA THR A 37 -0.18 36.41 5.94
C THR A 37 -0.83 35.28 5.13
N PRO A 38 -1.28 34.19 5.79
CA PRO A 38 -2.03 33.12 5.13
C PRO A 38 -3.33 33.66 4.52
N SER A 39 -3.53 33.44 3.24
CA SER A 39 -4.71 33.83 2.49
C SER A 39 -4.85 33.03 1.20
N TYR A 40 -6.01 33.04 0.58
CA TYR A 40 -6.22 32.46 -0.74
C TYR A 40 -5.17 32.91 -1.78
N ARG A 41 -4.86 34.22 -1.80
CA ARG A 41 -3.91 34.79 -2.77
C ARG A 41 -2.48 34.28 -2.51
N SER A 42 -2.06 34.18 -1.25
CA SER A 42 -0.74 33.65 -0.92
C SER A 42 -0.65 32.16 -1.22
N ALA A 43 -1.73 31.39 -0.98
CA ALA A 43 -1.83 29.99 -1.34
C ALA A 43 -1.72 29.76 -2.85
N LEU A 44 -2.40 30.58 -3.67
CA LEU A 44 -2.30 30.48 -5.12
C LEU A 44 -0.87 30.75 -5.61
N ARG A 45 -0.18 31.77 -5.06
CA ARG A 45 1.22 32.05 -5.40
C ARG A 45 2.15 30.88 -5.05
N PHE A 46 1.97 30.30 -3.87
CA PHE A 46 2.72 29.13 -3.44
C PHE A 46 2.49 27.93 -4.37
N LEU A 47 1.24 27.62 -4.71
CA LEU A 47 0.89 26.54 -5.64
C LEU A 47 1.45 26.79 -7.05
N ALA A 48 1.39 28.01 -7.55
CA ALA A 48 1.98 28.39 -8.84
C ALA A 48 3.49 28.15 -8.86
N LYS A 49 4.21 28.56 -7.82
CA LYS A 49 5.63 28.31 -7.66
C LYS A 49 5.96 26.81 -7.65
N LEU A 50 5.19 26.00 -6.91
CA LEU A 50 5.37 24.55 -6.93
C LEU A 50 5.12 23.96 -8.33
N LYS A 51 4.14 24.46 -9.05
CA LYS A 51 3.86 24.04 -10.44
C LYS A 51 5.02 24.38 -11.38
N GLN A 52 5.60 25.57 -11.28
CA GLN A 52 6.79 25.96 -12.03
C GLN A 52 7.99 25.08 -11.69
N ASN A 53 8.11 24.64 -10.45
CA ASN A 53 9.12 23.68 -9.99
C ASN A 53 8.83 22.20 -10.38
N GLY A 54 7.92 21.96 -11.30
CA GLY A 54 7.67 20.63 -11.87
C GLY A 54 6.74 19.72 -11.04
N TYR A 55 6.05 20.25 -10.03
CA TYR A 55 5.08 19.43 -9.27
C TYR A 55 3.91 19.00 -10.16
N SER A 56 3.60 17.70 -10.10
CA SER A 56 2.46 17.13 -10.82
C SER A 56 1.13 17.61 -10.23
N ASN A 57 0.04 17.58 -11.02
CA ASN A 57 -1.29 17.91 -10.52
C ASN A 57 -1.71 17.04 -9.33
N LYS A 58 -1.27 15.76 -9.28
CA LYS A 58 -1.50 14.87 -8.15
C LYS A 58 -0.78 15.35 -6.88
N SER A 59 0.46 15.80 -7.00
CA SER A 59 1.21 16.37 -5.88
C SER A 59 0.61 17.69 -5.41
N LEU A 60 0.23 18.57 -6.35
CA LEU A 60 -0.45 19.84 -6.03
C LEU A 60 -1.79 19.60 -5.34
N ASN A 61 -2.55 18.58 -5.72
CA ASN A 61 -3.78 18.22 -5.02
C ASN A 61 -3.53 17.92 -3.54
N LEU A 62 -2.47 17.17 -3.22
CA LEU A 62 -2.08 16.90 -1.84
C LEU A 62 -1.78 18.20 -1.08
N VAL A 63 -1.04 19.13 -1.70
CA VAL A 63 -0.72 20.44 -1.11
C VAL A 63 -2.00 21.26 -0.88
N VAL A 64 -2.91 21.27 -1.85
CA VAL A 64 -4.22 21.96 -1.70
C VAL A 64 -5.00 21.38 -0.52
N GLN A 65 -5.04 20.05 -0.34
CA GLN A 65 -5.71 19.46 0.82
C GLN A 65 -5.03 19.83 2.15
N ALA A 66 -3.71 19.90 2.18
CA ALA A 66 -2.97 20.35 3.36
C ALA A 66 -3.29 21.81 3.72
N LEU A 67 -3.28 22.71 2.72
CA LEU A 67 -3.61 24.13 2.91
C LEU A 67 -5.08 24.33 3.31
N LYS A 68 -6.02 23.58 2.74
CA LYS A 68 -7.42 23.60 3.16
C LYS A 68 -7.60 23.20 4.63
N ALA A 69 -6.92 22.14 5.06
CA ALA A 69 -6.95 21.70 6.45
C ALA A 69 -6.39 22.78 7.38
N TYR A 70 -5.29 23.42 6.98
CA TYR A 70 -4.69 24.51 7.73
C TYR A 70 -5.61 25.74 7.81
N PHE A 71 -6.23 26.16 6.71
CA PHE A 71 -7.15 27.30 6.73
C PHE A 71 -8.37 27.03 7.61
N ARG A 72 -8.91 25.81 7.64
CA ARG A 72 -9.97 25.43 8.58
C ARG A 72 -9.51 25.48 10.04
N PHE A 73 -8.30 25.01 10.31
CA PHE A 73 -7.69 25.12 11.63
C PHE A 73 -7.57 26.57 12.11
N GLU A 74 -7.26 27.51 11.20
CA GLU A 74 -7.17 28.94 11.48
C GLU A 74 -8.54 29.66 11.47
N GLY A 75 -9.65 28.94 11.28
CA GLY A 75 -10.98 29.54 11.16
C GLY A 75 -11.22 30.32 9.85
N LEU A 76 -10.41 30.04 8.82
CA LEU A 76 -10.48 30.69 7.51
C LEU A 76 -11.24 29.80 6.50
N GLU A 77 -12.48 29.43 6.81
CA GLU A 77 -13.30 28.52 6.02
C GLU A 77 -13.50 28.99 4.58
N GLU A 78 -13.80 30.27 4.39
CA GLU A 78 -14.00 30.85 3.05
C GLU A 78 -12.76 30.70 2.17
N GLU A 79 -11.57 30.90 2.73
CA GLU A 79 -10.30 30.74 2.03
C GLU A 79 -10.05 29.26 1.67
N ALA A 80 -10.43 28.35 2.56
CA ALA A 80 -10.35 26.91 2.32
C ALA A 80 -11.27 26.47 1.19
N GLU A 81 -12.50 26.97 1.12
CA GLU A 81 -13.48 26.60 0.09
C GLU A 81 -13.11 27.16 -1.31
N ARG A 82 -12.54 28.35 -1.36
CA ARG A 82 -12.07 28.96 -2.61
C ARG A 82 -10.93 28.19 -3.28
N LEU A 83 -10.09 27.48 -2.50
CA LEU A 83 -9.03 26.65 -3.04
C LEU A 83 -9.59 25.42 -3.77
N LYS A 84 -9.42 25.39 -5.09
CA LYS A 84 -9.85 24.24 -5.91
C LYS A 84 -8.67 23.31 -6.19
N SER A 85 -8.91 22.00 -6.04
CA SER A 85 -7.95 20.99 -6.42
C SER A 85 -7.76 20.96 -7.94
N PRO A 86 -6.52 20.90 -8.43
CA PRO A 86 -6.28 20.76 -9.86
C PRO A 86 -6.86 19.43 -10.38
N LYS A 87 -7.43 19.48 -11.58
CA LYS A 87 -7.91 18.27 -12.25
C LYS A 87 -6.74 17.30 -12.48
N VAL A 88 -6.86 16.11 -11.94
CA VAL A 88 -5.90 15.01 -12.17
C VAL A 88 -6.49 14.13 -13.26
N PRO A 89 -5.84 14.02 -14.43
CA PRO A 89 -6.30 13.08 -15.46
C PRO A 89 -6.37 11.67 -14.87
N ARG A 90 -7.50 10.99 -15.06
CA ARG A 90 -7.61 9.58 -14.69
C ARG A 90 -6.77 8.77 -15.68
N SER A 91 -5.56 8.39 -15.30
CA SER A 91 -4.83 7.37 -16.05
C SER A 91 -5.42 6.02 -15.69
N LEU A 92 -5.66 5.18 -16.71
CA LEU A 92 -5.99 3.78 -16.45
C LEU A 92 -4.89 3.15 -15.59
N PRO A 93 -5.25 2.45 -14.51
CA PRO A 93 -4.27 1.74 -13.73
C PRO A 93 -3.54 0.73 -14.63
N LYS A 94 -2.21 0.76 -14.62
CA LYS A 94 -1.42 -0.19 -15.42
C LYS A 94 -1.32 -1.50 -14.64
N SER A 95 -1.99 -2.55 -15.11
CA SER A 95 -1.71 -3.93 -14.71
C SER A 95 -0.51 -4.47 -15.45
N LEU A 96 0.22 -5.38 -14.85
CA LEU A 96 1.23 -6.20 -15.50
C LEU A 96 0.53 -7.36 -16.21
N THR A 97 1.08 -7.83 -17.31
CA THR A 97 0.66 -9.09 -17.91
C THR A 97 1.14 -10.27 -17.05
N ARG A 98 0.56 -11.45 -17.21
CA ARG A 98 1.05 -12.66 -16.52
C ARG A 98 2.49 -12.96 -16.89
N GLU A 99 2.85 -12.74 -18.15
CA GLU A 99 4.21 -12.91 -18.64
C GLU A 99 5.20 -11.93 -17.98
N ASP A 100 4.79 -10.67 -17.76
CA ASP A 100 5.62 -9.70 -17.03
C ASP A 100 5.85 -10.13 -15.58
N VAL A 101 4.82 -10.67 -14.92
CA VAL A 101 4.95 -11.20 -13.55
C VAL A 101 5.88 -12.40 -13.52
N LYS A 102 5.77 -13.31 -14.51
CA LYS A 102 6.66 -14.47 -14.67
C LYS A 102 8.12 -14.02 -14.87
N LYS A 103 8.38 -13.08 -15.79
CA LYS A 103 9.72 -12.50 -15.99
C LYS A 103 10.27 -11.87 -14.71
N LEU A 104 9.44 -11.14 -13.96
CA LEU A 104 9.83 -10.53 -12.70
C LEU A 104 10.27 -11.57 -11.67
N ILE A 105 9.51 -12.65 -11.50
CA ILE A 105 9.82 -13.73 -10.55
C ILE A 105 11.09 -14.47 -10.98
N LYS A 106 11.24 -14.79 -12.27
CA LYS A 106 12.45 -15.45 -12.85
C LYS A 106 13.72 -14.58 -12.68
N ALA A 107 13.59 -13.25 -12.63
CA ALA A 107 14.71 -12.34 -12.42
C ALA A 107 15.29 -12.37 -11.00
N VAL A 108 14.57 -12.96 -10.03
CA VAL A 108 15.02 -13.11 -8.65
C VAL A 108 15.84 -14.39 -8.52
N PRO A 109 17.13 -14.33 -8.09
CA PRO A 109 17.93 -15.52 -7.88
C PRO A 109 17.27 -16.50 -6.89
N PRO A 110 17.34 -17.82 -7.10
CA PRO A 110 16.74 -18.83 -6.21
C PRO A 110 17.23 -18.73 -4.75
N THR A 111 18.47 -18.27 -4.55
CA THR A 111 19.06 -18.04 -3.22
C THR A 111 18.42 -16.88 -2.46
N ARG A 112 17.69 -16.01 -3.14
CA ARG A 112 17.02 -14.85 -2.54
C ARG A 112 15.56 -15.15 -2.18
N LYS A 113 15.35 -16.21 -1.39
CA LYS A 113 14.01 -16.70 -1.00
C LYS A 113 13.11 -15.60 -0.45
N ARG A 114 13.62 -14.73 0.45
CA ARG A 114 12.86 -13.59 0.99
C ARG A 114 12.31 -12.69 -0.10
N ASP A 115 13.18 -12.24 -1.00
CA ASP A 115 12.84 -11.27 -2.05
C ASP A 115 11.81 -11.85 -3.02
N ARG A 116 11.96 -13.14 -3.35
CA ARG A 116 11.02 -13.89 -4.17
C ARG A 116 9.66 -14.01 -3.50
N LEU A 117 9.62 -14.41 -2.23
CA LEU A 117 8.39 -14.58 -1.47
C LEU A 117 7.62 -13.26 -1.32
N ILE A 118 8.30 -12.12 -1.12
CA ILE A 118 7.67 -10.79 -1.09
C ILE A 118 6.91 -10.51 -2.39
N ILE A 119 7.53 -10.78 -3.56
CA ILE A 119 6.88 -10.58 -4.86
C ILE A 119 5.68 -11.51 -5.03
N LEU A 120 5.84 -12.78 -4.68
CA LEU A 120 4.79 -13.79 -4.75
C LEU A 120 3.60 -13.43 -3.86
N LEU A 121 3.82 -12.97 -2.63
CA LEU A 121 2.74 -12.53 -1.73
C LEU A 121 2.04 -11.28 -2.25
N LEU A 122 2.77 -10.26 -2.70
CA LEU A 122 2.15 -9.06 -3.26
C LEU A 122 1.23 -9.38 -4.44
N TYR A 123 1.66 -10.30 -5.31
CA TYR A 123 0.88 -10.71 -6.48
C TYR A 123 -0.18 -11.77 -6.15
N GLY A 124 0.15 -12.79 -5.35
CA GLY A 124 -0.74 -13.94 -5.12
C GLY A 124 -1.85 -13.68 -4.10
N THR A 125 -1.72 -12.64 -3.27
CA THR A 125 -2.70 -12.29 -2.23
C THR A 125 -3.26 -10.87 -2.38
N GLY A 126 -2.67 -10.04 -3.23
CA GLY A 126 -3.07 -8.67 -3.42
C GLY A 126 -2.86 -7.75 -2.21
N LEU A 127 -2.03 -8.12 -1.26
CA LEU A 127 -1.71 -7.31 -0.08
C LEU A 127 -1.12 -5.95 -0.45
N ARG A 128 -1.38 -4.93 0.38
CA ARG A 128 -0.67 -3.66 0.29
C ARG A 128 0.78 -3.84 0.75
N VAL A 129 1.69 -3.03 0.22
CA VAL A 129 3.12 -3.11 0.62
C VAL A 129 3.30 -2.93 2.13
N SER A 130 2.54 -2.03 2.76
CA SER A 130 2.58 -1.83 4.21
C SER A 130 2.08 -3.05 4.99
N GLU A 131 1.09 -3.76 4.47
CA GLU A 131 0.56 -4.98 5.06
C GLU A 131 1.61 -6.09 5.01
N VAL A 132 2.25 -6.32 3.85
CA VAL A 132 3.37 -7.27 3.73
C VAL A 132 4.51 -6.95 4.68
N CYS A 133 4.85 -5.66 4.84
CA CYS A 133 5.92 -5.24 5.76
C CYS A 133 5.58 -5.45 7.24
N ASN A 134 4.30 -5.45 7.60
CA ASN A 134 3.83 -5.61 8.98
C ASN A 134 3.43 -7.04 9.33
N LEU A 135 3.41 -7.97 8.36
CA LEU A 135 3.07 -9.37 8.62
C LEU A 135 3.98 -9.96 9.68
N LYS A 136 3.37 -10.61 10.66
CA LYS A 136 4.04 -11.46 11.64
C LYS A 136 3.93 -12.92 11.25
N ILE A 137 4.78 -13.76 11.81
CA ILE A 137 4.72 -15.20 11.59
C ILE A 137 3.40 -15.77 12.13
N GLU A 138 2.94 -15.27 13.27
CA GLU A 138 1.66 -15.65 13.89
C GLU A 138 0.41 -15.30 13.04
N ASP A 139 0.53 -14.35 12.12
CA ASP A 139 -0.57 -13.98 11.22
C ASP A 139 -0.80 -15.02 10.11
N VAL A 140 0.08 -16.01 9.97
CA VAL A 140 -0.03 -17.10 9.00
C VAL A 140 -0.64 -18.33 9.67
N ASP A 141 -1.89 -18.64 9.38
CA ASP A 141 -2.52 -19.88 9.80
C ASP A 141 -2.29 -20.97 8.75
N PHE A 142 -1.23 -21.75 8.96
CA PHE A 142 -0.85 -22.84 8.05
C PHE A 142 -1.91 -23.95 7.97
N LYS A 143 -2.64 -24.21 9.06
CA LYS A 143 -3.69 -25.26 9.09
C LYS A 143 -4.90 -24.85 8.26
N ARG A 144 -5.28 -23.58 8.34
CA ARG A 144 -6.43 -23.04 7.62
C ARG A 144 -6.07 -22.46 6.27
N GLY A 145 -4.79 -22.29 5.94
CA GLY A 145 -4.32 -21.66 4.71
C GLY A 145 -4.81 -20.23 4.54
N ILE A 146 -4.63 -19.43 5.57
CA ILE A 146 -5.08 -18.03 5.58
C ILE A 146 -4.04 -17.10 6.19
N LEU A 147 -4.08 -15.82 5.76
CA LEU A 147 -3.40 -14.69 6.41
C LEU A 147 -4.42 -13.86 7.18
N ILE A 148 -4.07 -13.49 8.40
CA ILE A 148 -4.79 -12.48 9.18
C ILE A 148 -4.12 -11.14 8.89
N VAL A 149 -4.77 -10.29 8.13
CA VAL A 149 -4.26 -8.96 7.81
C VAL A 149 -4.84 -7.96 8.79
N ARG A 150 -4.02 -7.53 9.74
CA ARG A 150 -4.42 -6.57 10.75
C ARG A 150 -4.63 -5.19 10.12
N GLY A 151 -5.79 -4.63 10.35
CA GLY A 151 -6.14 -3.29 9.88
C GLY A 151 -5.27 -2.24 10.56
N GLY A 152 -4.67 -1.32 9.77
CA GLY A 152 -4.12 -0.09 10.34
C GLY A 152 -5.22 0.80 10.93
N LYS A 153 -4.85 1.93 11.53
CA LYS A 153 -5.77 2.89 12.19
C LYS A 153 -7.07 3.08 11.39
N GLY A 154 -8.20 2.68 11.95
CA GLY A 154 -9.54 2.81 11.34
C GLY A 154 -9.90 1.77 10.27
N ALA A 155 -9.01 0.83 9.93
CA ALA A 155 -9.32 -0.28 9.05
C ALA A 155 -9.59 -1.55 9.89
N LYS A 156 -10.59 -2.34 9.45
CA LYS A 156 -10.91 -3.62 10.09
C LYS A 156 -9.90 -4.68 9.68
N ASP A 157 -9.66 -5.63 10.56
CA ASP A 157 -8.92 -6.84 10.24
C ASP A 157 -9.67 -7.63 9.16
N ARG A 158 -8.92 -8.32 8.31
CA ARG A 158 -9.49 -9.19 7.30
C ARG A 158 -8.70 -10.46 7.13
N ILE A 159 -9.36 -11.48 6.64
CA ILE A 159 -8.76 -12.77 6.29
C ILE A 159 -8.50 -12.79 4.79
N VAL A 160 -7.29 -13.20 4.42
CA VAL A 160 -6.88 -13.40 3.02
C VAL A 160 -6.47 -14.85 2.84
N PRO A 161 -7.11 -15.62 1.95
CA PRO A 161 -6.70 -16.97 1.64
C PRO A 161 -5.29 -16.99 1.04
N ILE A 162 -4.52 -18.03 1.34
CA ILE A 162 -3.20 -18.27 0.77
C ILE A 162 -3.26 -19.55 -0.07
N PRO A 163 -2.83 -19.55 -1.34
CA PRO A 163 -2.64 -20.77 -2.11
C PRO A 163 -1.62 -21.70 -1.44
N ASP A 164 -1.81 -23.01 -1.53
CA ASP A 164 -0.94 -24.01 -0.91
C ASP A 164 0.53 -23.86 -1.33
N PHE A 165 0.74 -23.51 -2.60
CA PHE A 165 2.07 -23.20 -3.11
C PHE A 165 2.76 -22.09 -2.30
N LEU A 166 2.04 -21.00 -1.99
CA LEU A 166 2.59 -19.88 -1.20
C LEU A 166 2.81 -20.25 0.26
N LEU A 167 1.96 -21.09 0.84
CA LEU A 167 2.19 -21.63 2.20
C LEU A 167 3.52 -22.38 2.26
N LYS A 168 3.78 -23.25 1.28
CA LYS A 168 5.05 -23.97 1.19
C LYS A 168 6.25 -23.05 1.00
N GLU A 169 6.14 -22.02 0.16
CA GLU A 169 7.21 -21.00 -0.01
C GLU A 169 7.48 -20.24 1.29
N ILE A 170 6.43 -19.96 2.10
CA ILE A 170 6.58 -19.35 3.43
C ILE A 170 7.33 -20.30 4.38
N GLU A 171 6.92 -21.57 4.46
CA GLU A 171 7.57 -22.57 5.31
C GLU A 171 9.05 -22.73 4.93
N ASP A 172 9.35 -22.87 3.64
CA ASP A 172 10.72 -23.05 3.14
C ASP A 172 11.58 -21.80 3.33
N TYR A 173 10.98 -20.60 3.35
CA TYR A 173 11.67 -19.38 3.73
C TYR A 173 11.95 -19.36 5.25
N LEU A 174 10.96 -19.69 6.09
CA LEU A 174 11.11 -19.71 7.54
C LEU A 174 12.19 -20.66 8.02
N LYS A 175 12.35 -21.83 7.39
CA LYS A 175 13.45 -22.77 7.67
C LYS A 175 14.85 -22.18 7.45
N THR A 176 14.97 -21.12 6.65
CA THR A 176 16.25 -20.42 6.39
C THR A 176 16.52 -19.27 7.34
N ARG A 177 15.63 -19.03 8.30
CA ARG A 177 15.75 -17.90 9.22
C ARG A 177 16.30 -18.34 10.57
N GLU A 178 17.23 -17.54 11.07
CA GLU A 178 17.86 -17.69 12.40
C GLU A 178 17.80 -16.39 13.21
N ASP A 179 16.93 -15.43 12.79
CA ASP A 179 16.95 -14.09 13.36
C ASP A 179 16.08 -13.91 14.61
N GLY A 180 15.16 -14.86 14.89
CA GLY A 180 14.27 -14.83 16.06
C GLY A 180 13.21 -13.71 16.06
N SER A 181 13.04 -12.99 14.96
CA SER A 181 12.06 -11.91 14.86
C SER A 181 10.64 -12.45 14.68
N GLU A 182 9.67 -11.81 15.30
CA GLU A 182 8.24 -12.08 15.14
C GLU A 182 7.71 -11.72 13.74
N TYR A 183 8.36 -10.77 13.04
CA TYR A 183 7.94 -10.33 11.71
C TYR A 183 8.29 -11.38 10.64
N LEU A 184 7.38 -11.60 9.70
CA LEU A 184 7.62 -12.52 8.58
C LEU A 184 8.81 -12.06 7.71
N PHE A 185 8.97 -10.76 7.50
CA PHE A 185 10.08 -10.19 6.73
C PHE A 185 10.89 -9.19 7.53
N VAL A 186 12.19 -9.45 7.61
CA VAL A 186 13.13 -8.61 8.33
C VAL A 186 14.19 -8.01 7.41
N GLU A 187 14.72 -6.86 7.82
CA GLU A 187 15.92 -6.28 7.26
C GLU A 187 16.94 -6.02 8.38
N VAL A 188 18.21 -6.24 8.09
CA VAL A 188 19.28 -5.97 9.04
C VAL A 188 19.90 -4.62 8.66
N ARG A 189 19.83 -3.65 9.57
CA ARG A 189 20.47 -2.35 9.43
C ARG A 189 21.34 -2.09 10.64
N ARG A 190 22.66 -1.90 10.42
CA ARG A 190 23.63 -1.58 11.49
C ARG A 190 23.48 -2.51 12.71
N ALA A 191 23.45 -3.81 12.47
CA ALA A 191 23.24 -4.87 13.47
C ALA A 191 21.87 -4.90 14.17
N LYS A 192 20.96 -3.98 13.86
CA LYS A 192 19.56 -4.02 14.34
C LYS A 192 18.70 -4.79 13.35
N LYS A 193 18.02 -5.81 13.87
CA LYS A 193 16.99 -6.56 13.13
C LYS A 193 15.65 -5.87 13.33
N ASP A 194 15.01 -5.44 12.24
CA ASP A 194 13.71 -4.78 12.27
C ASP A 194 12.85 -5.30 11.12
N LYS A 195 11.55 -5.04 11.17
CA LYS A 195 10.65 -5.37 10.06
C LYS A 195 11.11 -4.67 8.79
N ILE A 196 10.90 -5.32 7.66
CA ILE A 196 11.23 -4.72 6.36
C ILE A 196 10.44 -3.44 6.11
N SER A 197 11.08 -2.44 5.52
CA SER A 197 10.41 -1.18 5.21
C SER A 197 9.76 -1.20 3.82
N PRO A 198 8.66 -0.44 3.62
CA PRO A 198 8.08 -0.26 2.28
C PRO A 198 9.10 0.27 1.26
N LYS A 199 10.06 1.09 1.70
CA LYS A 199 11.15 1.61 0.86
C LYS A 199 12.05 0.49 0.36
N THR A 200 12.38 -0.47 1.20
CA THR A 200 13.19 -1.64 0.84
C THR A 200 12.46 -2.50 -0.19
N VAL A 201 11.16 -2.73 -0.03
CA VAL A 201 10.34 -3.45 -1.02
C VAL A 201 10.28 -2.71 -2.36
N TRP A 202 10.18 -1.37 -2.34
CA TRP A 202 10.26 -0.56 -3.57
C TRP A 202 11.61 -0.71 -4.30
N TYR A 203 12.73 -0.69 -3.57
CA TYR A 203 14.05 -0.91 -4.16
C TYR A 203 14.21 -2.33 -4.72
N LEU A 204 13.68 -3.33 -4.00
CA LEU A 204 13.66 -4.71 -4.44
C LEU A 204 12.93 -4.83 -5.80
N LEU A 205 11.71 -4.32 -5.88
CA LEU A 205 10.91 -4.35 -7.12
C LEU A 205 11.59 -3.58 -8.25
N LYS A 206 12.15 -2.40 -7.97
CA LYS A 206 12.90 -1.63 -8.97
C LYS A 206 14.10 -2.41 -9.50
N LYS A 207 14.87 -3.07 -8.61
CA LYS A 207 16.04 -3.88 -8.96
C LYS A 207 15.67 -5.05 -9.88
N TYR A 208 14.69 -5.85 -9.47
CA TYR A 208 14.31 -7.05 -10.26
C TYR A 208 13.47 -6.69 -11.47
N GLY A 209 12.65 -5.65 -11.40
CA GLY A 209 11.94 -5.10 -12.54
C GLY A 209 12.89 -4.62 -13.64
N SER A 210 13.96 -3.90 -13.27
CA SER A 210 15.00 -3.49 -14.24
C SER A 210 15.68 -4.70 -14.90
N LYS A 211 15.99 -5.75 -14.12
CA LYS A 211 16.57 -6.99 -14.68
C LYS A 211 15.62 -7.73 -15.62
N ALA A 212 14.33 -7.70 -15.33
CA ALA A 212 13.30 -8.34 -16.14
C ALA A 212 12.84 -7.49 -17.35
N GLY A 213 13.30 -6.25 -17.48
CA GLY A 213 12.77 -5.29 -18.46
C GLY A 213 11.33 -4.85 -18.15
N VAL A 214 10.87 -4.97 -16.91
CA VAL A 214 9.49 -4.71 -16.49
C VAL A 214 9.44 -3.53 -15.52
N LYS A 215 8.65 -2.52 -15.85
CA LYS A 215 8.35 -1.43 -14.90
C LYS A 215 7.30 -1.89 -13.90
N VAL A 216 7.68 -2.06 -12.64
CA VAL A 216 6.84 -2.63 -11.60
C VAL A 216 6.82 -1.79 -10.33
N THR A 217 5.66 -1.76 -9.67
CA THR A 217 5.46 -1.17 -8.34
C THR A 217 4.60 -2.10 -7.50
N PRO A 218 4.63 -2.02 -6.14
CA PRO A 218 3.74 -2.83 -5.31
C PRO A 218 2.26 -2.65 -5.67
N HIS A 219 1.86 -1.43 -6.00
CA HIS A 219 0.48 -1.14 -6.37
C HIS A 219 0.09 -1.78 -7.72
N MET A 220 1.02 -1.86 -8.67
CA MET A 220 0.78 -2.56 -9.94
C MET A 220 0.59 -4.06 -9.73
N LEU A 221 1.39 -4.72 -8.87
CA LEU A 221 1.22 -6.14 -8.53
C LEU A 221 -0.15 -6.41 -7.91
N ARG A 222 -0.56 -5.58 -6.94
CA ARG A 222 -1.90 -5.69 -6.35
C ARG A 222 -3.02 -5.44 -7.37
N HIS A 223 -2.84 -4.49 -8.28
CA HIS A 223 -3.82 -4.24 -9.35
C HIS A 223 -3.87 -5.41 -10.34
N SER A 224 -2.71 -5.98 -10.70
CA SER A 224 -2.63 -7.17 -11.55
C SER A 224 -3.30 -8.38 -10.91
N PHE A 225 -3.14 -8.58 -9.59
CA PHE A 225 -3.90 -9.59 -8.86
C PHE A 225 -5.42 -9.42 -9.09
N ALA A 226 -5.95 -8.21 -8.86
CA ALA A 226 -7.37 -7.95 -9.03
C ALA A 226 -7.85 -8.18 -10.47
N THR A 227 -7.09 -7.69 -11.46
CA THR A 227 -7.40 -7.83 -12.87
C THR A 227 -7.41 -9.30 -13.30
N HIS A 228 -6.35 -10.04 -12.93
CA HIS A 228 -6.23 -11.45 -13.32
C HIS A 228 -7.25 -12.36 -12.61
N MET A 229 -7.63 -12.04 -11.36
CA MET A 229 -8.74 -12.72 -10.69
C MET A 229 -10.06 -12.50 -11.43
N LEU A 230 -10.33 -11.27 -11.85
CA LEU A 230 -11.53 -10.93 -12.62
C LEU A 230 -11.55 -11.63 -13.98
N GLU A 231 -10.41 -11.67 -14.70
CA GLU A 231 -10.25 -12.40 -15.97
C GLU A 231 -10.50 -13.91 -15.83
N LYS A 232 -10.22 -14.48 -14.64
CA LYS A 232 -10.53 -15.87 -14.31
C LYS A 232 -12.00 -16.07 -13.88
N GLY A 233 -12.82 -15.03 -13.96
CA GLY A 233 -14.23 -15.09 -13.64
C GLY A 233 -14.54 -15.18 -12.14
N VAL A 234 -13.65 -14.64 -11.30
CA VAL A 234 -13.93 -14.45 -9.87
C VAL A 234 -14.81 -13.22 -9.69
N ASP A 235 -15.85 -13.36 -8.87
CA ASP A 235 -16.79 -12.28 -8.60
C ASP A 235 -16.05 -11.04 -8.01
N ILE A 236 -16.40 -9.86 -8.51
CA ILE A 236 -15.75 -8.61 -8.10
C ILE A 236 -15.92 -8.31 -6.61
N ARG A 237 -17.04 -8.75 -6.00
CA ARG A 237 -17.28 -8.56 -4.57
C ARG A 237 -16.29 -9.39 -3.74
N VAL A 238 -16.01 -10.63 -4.16
CA VAL A 238 -15.01 -11.49 -3.54
C VAL A 238 -13.63 -10.87 -3.64
N ILE A 239 -13.28 -10.33 -4.80
CA ILE A 239 -11.99 -9.62 -4.99
C ILE A 239 -11.91 -8.40 -4.08
N GLN A 240 -12.97 -7.61 -3.97
CA GLN A 240 -13.03 -6.43 -3.08
C GLN A 240 -12.88 -6.82 -1.61
N GLU A 241 -13.45 -7.94 -1.18
CA GLU A 241 -13.32 -8.47 0.18
C GLU A 241 -11.89 -8.89 0.48
N ILE A 242 -11.26 -9.67 -0.40
CA ILE A 242 -9.84 -10.06 -0.27
C ILE A 242 -8.95 -8.81 -0.18
N LEU A 243 -9.20 -7.82 -1.01
CA LEU A 243 -8.42 -6.60 -1.05
C LEU A 243 -8.70 -5.65 0.14
N GLY A 244 -9.80 -5.78 0.86
CA GLY A 244 -10.18 -4.92 1.97
C GLY A 244 -10.49 -3.49 1.50
N HIS A 245 -11.38 -3.34 0.53
CA HIS A 245 -11.88 -2.03 0.10
C HIS A 245 -12.96 -1.56 1.08
N SER A 246 -12.74 -0.41 1.72
CA SER A 246 -13.53 0.14 2.83
C SER A 246 -14.96 0.59 2.49
N ASN A 247 -15.39 0.55 1.24
CA ASN A 247 -16.70 1.04 0.81
C ASN A 247 -17.84 0.03 0.93
N LEU A 248 -17.61 -1.15 1.49
CA LEU A 248 -18.68 -2.06 1.86
C LEU A 248 -18.73 -2.17 3.39
N SER A 249 -19.60 -1.35 3.95
CA SER A 249 -19.98 -1.39 5.36
C SER A 249 -20.74 -2.67 5.66
N THR A 250 -20.08 -3.73 6.04
CA THR A 250 -20.69 -4.78 6.83
C THR A 250 -19.61 -5.49 7.63
N THR A 251 -19.78 -5.45 8.95
CA THR A 251 -19.11 -6.34 9.87
C THR A 251 -19.69 -7.73 9.64
N GLN A 252 -19.32 -8.38 8.53
CA GLN A 252 -19.57 -9.81 8.42
C GLN A 252 -18.54 -10.49 9.32
N ILE A 253 -19.06 -11.10 10.38
CA ILE A 253 -18.32 -12.10 11.15
C ILE A 253 -17.91 -13.14 10.12
N TYR A 254 -16.59 -13.27 9.90
CA TYR A 254 -16.04 -14.27 8.96
C TYR A 254 -16.42 -15.67 9.46
N THR A 255 -17.52 -16.18 8.94
CA THR A 255 -17.97 -17.54 9.20
C THR A 255 -17.08 -18.52 8.44
N LYS A 256 -17.06 -19.78 8.87
CA LYS A 256 -16.34 -20.86 8.16
C LYS A 256 -16.74 -20.92 6.67
N VAL A 257 -18.01 -20.70 6.37
CA VAL A 257 -18.55 -20.65 5.00
C VAL A 257 -17.93 -19.53 4.16
N THR A 258 -17.75 -18.34 4.74
CA THR A 258 -17.12 -17.20 4.04
C THR A 258 -15.67 -17.49 3.67
N VAL A 259 -14.88 -18.08 4.59
CA VAL A 259 -13.48 -18.44 4.35
C VAL A 259 -13.36 -19.48 3.24
N GLU A 260 -14.23 -20.51 3.25
CA GLU A 260 -14.26 -21.53 2.20
C GLU A 260 -14.61 -20.93 0.82
N HIS A 261 -15.53 -19.98 0.76
CA HIS A 261 -15.89 -19.30 -0.48
C HIS A 261 -14.73 -18.48 -1.05
N LEU A 262 -14.00 -17.74 -0.20
CA LEU A 262 -12.81 -16.99 -0.60
C LEU A 262 -11.69 -17.92 -1.12
N LYS A 263 -11.49 -19.06 -0.46
CA LYS A 263 -10.51 -20.08 -0.88
C LYS A 263 -10.86 -20.66 -2.26
N LYS A 264 -12.09 -21.11 -2.45
CA LYS A 264 -12.56 -21.64 -3.75
C LYS A 264 -12.37 -20.62 -4.88
N ALA A 265 -12.59 -19.34 -4.62
CA ALA A 265 -12.38 -18.30 -5.60
C ALA A 265 -10.88 -18.14 -5.95
N GLN A 266 -10.00 -18.23 -4.98
CA GLN A 266 -8.56 -18.13 -5.19
C GLN A 266 -7.99 -19.39 -5.86
N GLU A 267 -8.44 -20.56 -5.48
CA GLU A 267 -8.10 -21.84 -6.14
C GLU A 267 -8.55 -21.86 -7.60
N LYS A 268 -9.77 -21.36 -7.90
CA LYS A 268 -10.26 -21.22 -9.26
C LYS A 268 -9.36 -20.33 -10.12
N ALA A 269 -8.82 -19.28 -9.54
CA ALA A 269 -7.95 -18.34 -10.26
C ALA A 269 -6.55 -18.89 -10.56
N LYS A 270 -5.99 -19.74 -9.68
CA LYS A 270 -4.66 -20.39 -9.81
C LYS A 270 -3.53 -19.47 -10.27
N LEU A 271 -3.58 -18.17 -9.89
CA LEU A 271 -2.70 -17.14 -10.45
C LEU A 271 -1.21 -17.45 -10.27
N VAL A 272 -0.83 -17.92 -9.08
CA VAL A 272 0.57 -18.19 -8.76
C VAL A 272 1.00 -19.53 -9.32
N ASP A 273 0.14 -20.54 -9.24
CA ASP A 273 0.43 -21.91 -9.72
C ASP A 273 0.69 -21.93 -11.23
N GLU A 274 -0.09 -21.17 -12.01
CA GLU A 274 0.10 -21.06 -13.46
C GLU A 274 1.42 -20.38 -13.82
N ILE A 275 1.83 -19.37 -13.06
CA ILE A 275 3.09 -18.65 -13.28
C ILE A 275 4.31 -19.54 -12.97
N MET A 276 4.17 -20.48 -12.03
CA MET A 276 5.27 -21.28 -11.51
C MET A 276 5.42 -22.65 -12.17
N LYS A 277 4.41 -23.14 -12.90
CA LYS A 277 4.43 -24.48 -13.55
C LYS A 277 5.23 -24.55 -14.86
N GLU A 278 5.68 -23.44 -15.39
CA GLU A 278 6.49 -23.32 -16.62
C GLU A 278 7.89 -22.77 -16.30
#